data_402d66c896e0cff95904f0b8d6ae4574
#
_entry.id   402d66c896e0cff95904f0b8d6ae4574
#
_cell.length_a   1.000
_cell.length_b   1.000
_cell.length_c   1.000
_cell.angle_alpha   90.00
_cell.angle_beta   90.00
_cell.angle_gamma   90.00
#
_symmetry.space_group_name_H-M   'P 1'
#
loop_
_entity.id
_entity.type
_entity.pdbx_description
1 polymer ?
#
loop_
_entity_poly.entity_id
_entity_poly.type
_entity_poly.pdbx_seq_one_letter_code
_entity_poly.pdbx_strand_id
1 'polypeptide(L)'
;VKLDLALRELHRSETSLGRRFRRVGERHQADHDVFHLCADLAGWSDDHVRRITEAGTSHGVRLADSPPRIGQVMSSVRKMASVALGRRPEPGLLLLADLRSVYLHAAAVSVDWELLAQGAQAARDTDLLELATQCHPETLRQMEWANTMLKELAPQVLTS
;
A
#
# COMPACT_ATOMS: atom_id res chain seq x y z
N VAL A 1 21.98 -12.93 1.65
CA VAL A 1 21.11 -14.13 1.53
C VAL A 1 19.74 -13.86 2.15
N LYS A 2 19.68 -13.44 3.42
CA LYS A 2 18.37 -13.13 4.05
C LYS A 2 17.84 -11.75 3.67
N LEU A 3 18.67 -10.82 3.26
CA LEU A 3 18.26 -9.53 2.70
C LEU A 3 17.46 -9.70 1.42
N ASP A 4 17.73 -10.75 0.63
CA ASP A 4 16.95 -11.07 -0.56
C ASP A 4 15.47 -11.37 -0.22
N LEU A 5 15.23 -12.03 0.91
CA LEU A 5 13.87 -12.29 1.38
C LEU A 5 13.15 -11.00 1.79
N ALA A 6 13.87 -10.11 2.47
CA ALA A 6 13.33 -8.80 2.85
C ALA A 6 12.98 -7.94 1.62
N LEU A 7 13.85 -7.93 0.61
CA LEU A 7 13.59 -7.24 -0.66
C LEU A 7 12.36 -7.82 -1.39
N ARG A 8 12.22 -9.14 -1.42
CA ARG A 8 11.07 -9.80 -2.06
C ARG A 8 9.75 -9.46 -1.34
N GLU A 9 9.77 -9.51 -0.02
CA GLU A 9 8.59 -9.18 0.77
C GLU A 9 8.21 -7.70 0.63
N LEU A 10 9.17 -6.81 0.72
CA LEU A 10 8.97 -5.37 0.52
C LEU A 10 8.44 -5.06 -0.88
N HIS A 11 9.00 -5.68 -1.93
CA HIS A 11 8.50 -5.53 -3.29
C HIS A 11 7.03 -5.94 -3.40
N ARG A 12 6.66 -7.06 -2.78
CA ARG A 12 5.28 -7.57 -2.76
C ARG A 12 4.34 -6.62 -2.02
N SER A 13 4.73 -6.19 -0.83
CA SER A 13 3.88 -5.34 0.02
C SER A 13 3.71 -3.94 -0.56
N GLU A 14 4.74 -3.33 -1.14
CA GLU A 14 4.65 -2.05 -1.85
C GLU A 14 3.78 -2.14 -3.11
N THR A 15 3.92 -3.21 -3.88
CA THR A 15 3.07 -3.44 -5.06
C THR A 15 1.60 -3.56 -4.64
N SER A 16 1.33 -4.28 -3.57
CA SER A 16 -0.02 -4.42 -3.01
C SER A 16 -0.58 -3.09 -2.52
N LEU A 17 0.23 -2.28 -1.85
CA LEU A 17 -0.18 -0.96 -1.35
C LEU A 17 -0.56 -0.01 -2.50
N GLY A 18 0.24 0.07 -3.55
CA GLY A 18 -0.07 0.89 -4.73
C GLY A 18 -1.40 0.50 -5.37
N ARG A 19 -1.66 -0.79 -5.49
CA ARG A 19 -2.95 -1.29 -6.00
C ARG A 19 -4.13 -0.93 -5.11
N ARG A 20 -3.95 -0.96 -3.79
CA ARG A 20 -4.99 -0.58 -2.85
C ARG A 20 -5.33 0.89 -2.96
N PHE A 21 -4.34 1.76 -3.03
CA PHE A 21 -4.56 3.19 -3.26
C PHE A 21 -5.36 3.44 -4.55
N ARG A 22 -5.00 2.80 -5.66
CA ARG A 22 -5.74 2.92 -6.92
C ARG A 22 -7.18 2.46 -6.78
N ARG A 23 -7.39 1.32 -6.15
CA ARG A 23 -8.74 0.78 -5.94
C ARG A 23 -9.60 1.70 -5.10
N VAL A 24 -9.06 2.29 -4.04
CA VAL A 24 -9.78 3.25 -3.21
C VAL A 24 -10.14 4.49 -4.01
N GLY A 25 -9.19 5.06 -4.74
CA GLY A 25 -9.45 6.22 -5.61
C GLY A 25 -10.54 5.93 -6.64
N GLU A 26 -10.45 4.81 -7.34
CA GLU A 26 -11.44 4.40 -8.35
C GLU A 26 -12.83 4.17 -7.75
N ARG A 27 -12.90 3.59 -6.57
CA ARG A 27 -14.18 3.31 -5.89
C ARG A 27 -14.85 4.56 -5.37
N HIS A 28 -14.08 5.57 -5.00
CA HIS A 28 -14.57 6.81 -4.37
C HIS A 28 -14.34 8.04 -5.26
N GLN A 29 -14.56 7.91 -6.57
CA GLN A 29 -14.36 8.98 -7.54
C GLN A 29 -15.24 10.22 -7.27
N ALA A 30 -16.37 10.07 -6.60
CA ALA A 30 -17.24 11.17 -6.22
C ALA A 30 -16.60 12.09 -5.17
N ASP A 31 -15.68 11.59 -4.37
CA ASP A 31 -14.85 12.37 -3.48
C ASP A 31 -13.57 12.79 -4.23
N HIS A 32 -13.53 14.06 -4.65
CA HIS A 32 -12.48 14.60 -5.51
C HIS A 32 -11.09 14.52 -4.87
N ASP A 33 -11.00 14.82 -3.57
CA ASP A 33 -9.74 14.80 -2.83
C ASP A 33 -9.22 13.39 -2.67
N VAL A 34 -10.09 12.44 -2.30
CA VAL A 34 -9.74 11.02 -2.20
C VAL A 34 -9.27 10.47 -3.55
N PHE A 35 -10.00 10.80 -4.62
CA PHE A 35 -9.65 10.33 -5.97
C PHE A 35 -8.25 10.79 -6.40
N HIS A 36 -7.96 12.07 -6.29
CA HIS A 36 -6.68 12.62 -6.73
C HIS A 36 -5.52 12.23 -5.81
N LEU A 37 -5.70 12.31 -4.49
CA LEU A 37 -4.65 11.98 -3.54
C LEU A 37 -4.31 10.48 -3.57
N CYS A 38 -5.29 9.60 -3.73
CA CYS A 38 -5.02 8.17 -3.89
C CYS A 38 -4.20 7.86 -5.14
N ALA A 39 -4.43 8.58 -6.25
CA ALA A 39 -3.63 8.45 -7.47
C ALA A 39 -2.17 8.86 -7.23
N ASP A 40 -1.95 9.98 -6.55
CA ASP A 40 -0.61 10.47 -6.21
C ASP A 40 0.13 9.51 -5.27
N LEU A 41 -0.56 9.05 -4.22
CA LEU A 41 0.02 8.12 -3.24
C LEU A 41 0.31 6.74 -3.85
N ALA A 42 -0.52 6.28 -4.79
CA ALA A 42 -0.23 5.08 -5.58
C ALA A 42 1.04 5.25 -6.42
N GLY A 43 1.23 6.43 -6.99
CA GLY A 43 2.44 6.79 -7.74
C GLY A 43 3.71 6.70 -6.90
N TRP A 44 3.64 7.07 -5.62
CA TRP A 44 4.78 6.90 -4.69
C TRP A 44 5.13 5.43 -4.50
N SER A 45 4.16 4.58 -4.28
CA SER A 45 4.39 3.13 -4.17
C SER A 45 4.95 2.53 -5.45
N ASP A 46 4.50 2.97 -6.62
CA ASP A 46 5.07 2.55 -7.91
C ASP A 46 6.54 2.93 -8.05
N ASP A 47 6.91 4.15 -7.65
CA ASP A 47 8.31 4.58 -7.65
C ASP A 47 9.14 3.75 -6.68
N HIS A 48 8.62 3.44 -5.51
CA HIS A 48 9.29 2.55 -4.56
C HIS A 48 9.51 1.17 -5.16
N VAL A 49 8.51 0.58 -5.81
CA VAL A 49 8.61 -0.73 -6.48
C VAL A 49 9.70 -0.71 -7.54
N ARG A 50 9.75 0.32 -8.38
CA ARG A 50 10.79 0.49 -9.39
C ARG A 50 12.19 0.51 -8.77
N ARG A 51 12.37 1.30 -7.71
CA ARG A 51 13.65 1.43 -7.01
C ARG A 51 14.06 0.15 -6.29
N ILE A 52 13.11 -0.57 -5.69
CA ILE A 52 13.34 -1.88 -5.07
C ILE A 52 13.76 -2.89 -6.14
N THR A 53 13.14 -2.88 -7.31
CA THR A 53 13.47 -3.77 -8.43
C THR A 53 14.89 -3.50 -8.93
N GLU A 54 15.28 -2.25 -9.08
CA GLU A 54 16.64 -1.85 -9.46
C GLU A 54 17.67 -2.32 -8.43
N ALA A 55 17.40 -2.11 -7.15
CA ALA A 55 18.25 -2.58 -6.05
C ALA A 55 18.35 -4.12 -6.03
N GLY A 56 17.24 -4.80 -6.25
CA GLY A 56 17.22 -6.27 -6.37
C GLY A 56 18.13 -6.76 -7.49
N THR A 57 18.04 -6.16 -8.66
CA THR A 57 18.91 -6.49 -9.80
C THR A 57 20.39 -6.31 -9.45
N SER A 58 20.75 -5.21 -8.80
CA SER A 58 22.13 -4.95 -8.35
C SER A 58 22.64 -5.98 -7.34
N HIS A 59 21.75 -6.61 -6.59
CA HIS A 59 22.03 -7.66 -5.60
C HIS A 59 21.83 -9.08 -6.15
N GLY A 60 21.61 -9.22 -7.47
CA GLY A 60 21.39 -10.53 -8.11
C GLY A 60 20.03 -11.16 -7.78
N VAL A 61 19.07 -10.36 -7.31
CA VAL A 61 17.72 -10.81 -6.96
C VAL A 61 16.75 -10.45 -8.08
N ARG A 62 16.11 -11.45 -8.66
CA ARG A 62 14.99 -11.22 -9.60
C ARG A 62 13.70 -11.03 -8.82
N LEU A 63 13.07 -9.88 -9.03
CA LEU A 63 11.77 -9.56 -8.47
C LEU A 63 10.71 -9.69 -9.57
N ALA A 64 9.64 -10.43 -9.27
CA ALA A 64 8.58 -10.68 -10.23
C ALA A 64 7.67 -9.45 -10.40
N ASP A 65 7.41 -9.07 -11.66
CA ASP A 65 6.58 -7.90 -12.00
C ASP A 65 5.08 -8.10 -11.72
N SER A 66 4.66 -9.31 -11.38
CA SER A 66 3.24 -9.61 -11.18
C SER A 66 3.00 -10.48 -9.95
N PRO A 67 2.20 -10.01 -9.00
CA PRO A 67 1.69 -10.87 -7.95
C PRO A 67 0.59 -11.80 -8.49
N PRO A 68 0.38 -12.93 -7.82
CA PRO A 68 -0.64 -13.90 -8.23
C PRO A 68 -2.03 -13.26 -8.28
N ARG A 69 -2.74 -13.52 -9.35
CA ARG A 69 -4.12 -13.04 -9.65
C ARG A 69 -5.18 -13.54 -8.65
N ILE A 70 -4.81 -14.41 -7.72
CA ILE A 70 -5.72 -15.06 -6.77
C ILE A 70 -6.44 -14.03 -5.89
N GLY A 71 -5.76 -12.97 -5.44
CA GLY A 71 -6.37 -11.92 -4.62
C GLY A 71 -7.42 -11.07 -5.36
N GLN A 72 -7.27 -10.90 -6.68
CA GLN A 72 -8.25 -10.17 -7.50
C GLN A 72 -9.52 -10.98 -7.74
N VAL A 73 -9.40 -12.29 -7.93
CA VAL A 73 -10.54 -13.18 -8.08
C VAL A 73 -11.39 -13.23 -6.80
N MET A 74 -10.74 -13.33 -5.63
CA MET A 74 -11.43 -13.33 -4.33
C MET A 74 -12.14 -12.01 -4.04
N SER A 75 -11.54 -10.86 -4.38
CA SER A 75 -12.17 -9.55 -4.20
C SER A 75 -13.35 -9.36 -5.15
N SER A 76 -13.29 -9.86 -6.37
CA SER A 76 -14.37 -9.82 -7.34
C SER A 76 -15.53 -10.72 -6.91
N VAL A 77 -15.25 -11.90 -6.38
CA VAL A 77 -16.27 -12.81 -5.82
C VAL A 77 -16.95 -12.18 -4.60
N ARG A 78 -16.22 -11.53 -3.71
CA ARG A 78 -16.80 -10.78 -2.59
C ARG A 78 -17.71 -9.64 -3.02
N LYS A 79 -17.32 -8.88 -4.05
CA LYS A 79 -18.14 -7.82 -4.63
C LYS A 79 -19.43 -8.39 -5.24
N MET A 80 -19.33 -9.47 -5.98
CA MET A 80 -20.50 -10.14 -6.59
C MET A 80 -21.44 -10.73 -5.52
N ALA A 81 -20.90 -11.32 -4.45
CA ALA A 81 -21.69 -11.84 -3.33
C ALA A 81 -22.43 -10.73 -2.57
N SER A 82 -21.79 -9.56 -2.35
CA SER A 82 -22.43 -8.41 -1.67
C SER A 82 -23.52 -7.77 -2.54
N VAL A 83 -23.34 -7.74 -3.86
CA VAL A 83 -24.34 -7.25 -4.80
C VAL A 83 -25.52 -8.23 -4.89
N ALA A 84 -25.26 -9.53 -4.91
CA ALA A 84 -26.29 -10.57 -4.96
C ALA A 84 -27.17 -10.61 -3.70
N LEU A 85 -26.64 -10.19 -2.55
CA LEU A 85 -27.37 -10.11 -1.28
C LEU A 85 -28.16 -8.80 -1.11
N GLY A 86 -28.20 -7.91 -2.11
CA GLY A 86 -28.94 -6.65 -2.08
C GLY A 86 -28.44 -5.63 -1.06
N ARG A 87 -27.29 -5.90 -0.43
CA ARG A 87 -26.64 -4.99 0.51
C ARG A 87 -25.67 -4.10 -0.25
N ARG A 88 -26.16 -2.94 -0.72
CA ARG A 88 -25.25 -1.86 -1.09
C ARG A 88 -24.66 -1.27 0.19
N PRO A 89 -23.34 -1.38 0.43
CA PRO A 89 -22.76 -0.72 1.59
C PRO A 89 -22.95 0.79 1.42
N GLU A 90 -23.28 1.44 2.51
CA GLU A 90 -23.38 2.89 2.54
C GLU A 90 -22.01 3.49 2.16
N PRO A 91 -21.95 4.47 1.24
CA PRO A 91 -20.67 4.95 0.69
C PRO A 91 -19.69 5.48 1.73
N GLY A 92 -20.17 6.15 2.76
CA GLY A 92 -19.34 6.66 3.85
C GLY A 92 -18.68 5.55 4.67
N LEU A 93 -19.44 4.52 5.04
CA LEU A 93 -18.91 3.34 5.76
C LEU A 93 -17.89 2.58 4.90
N LEU A 94 -18.16 2.47 3.60
CA LEU A 94 -17.23 1.84 2.68
C LEU A 94 -15.91 2.61 2.59
N LEU A 95 -15.98 3.93 2.54
CA LEU A 95 -14.79 4.79 2.51
C LEU A 95 -13.97 4.63 3.80
N LEU A 96 -14.60 4.63 4.97
CA LEU A 96 -13.89 4.39 6.22
C LEU A 96 -13.22 3.02 6.27
N ALA A 97 -13.89 1.98 5.78
CA ALA A 97 -13.32 0.63 5.70
C ALA A 97 -12.11 0.57 4.76
N ASP A 98 -12.19 1.24 3.62
CA ASP A 98 -11.11 1.31 2.63
C ASP A 98 -9.91 2.10 3.16
N LEU A 99 -10.13 3.22 3.81
CA LEU A 99 -9.07 4.03 4.44
C LEU A 99 -8.37 3.26 5.57
N ARG A 100 -9.14 2.55 6.38
CA ARG A 100 -8.58 1.66 7.41
C ARG A 100 -7.70 0.58 6.79
N SER A 101 -8.16 -0.04 5.72
CA SER A 101 -7.41 -1.07 5.00
C SER A 101 -6.09 -0.52 4.45
N VAL A 102 -6.12 0.65 3.82
CA VAL A 102 -4.91 1.32 3.31
C VAL A 102 -3.94 1.64 4.45
N TYR A 103 -4.44 2.19 5.56
CA TYR A 103 -3.60 2.48 6.72
C TYR A 103 -2.86 1.24 7.23
N LEU A 104 -3.57 0.14 7.42
CA LEU A 104 -2.97 -1.11 7.92
C LEU A 104 -1.95 -1.69 6.95
N HIS A 105 -2.19 -1.58 5.64
CA HIS A 105 -1.23 -2.03 4.63
C HIS A 105 0.01 -1.14 4.56
N ALA A 106 -0.17 0.17 4.65
CA ALA A 106 0.95 1.11 4.73
C ALA A 106 1.79 0.88 6.00
N ALA A 107 1.13 0.56 7.11
CA ALA A 107 1.83 0.20 8.35
C ALA A 107 2.68 -1.07 8.18
N ALA A 108 2.15 -2.10 7.51
CA ALA A 108 2.90 -3.30 7.20
C ALA A 108 4.12 -3.00 6.31
N VAL A 109 3.94 -2.18 5.27
CA VAL A 109 5.04 -1.74 4.40
C VAL A 109 6.09 -0.96 5.18
N SER A 110 5.67 -0.10 6.10
CA SER A 110 6.58 0.63 6.99
C SER A 110 7.47 -0.32 7.80
N VAL A 111 6.90 -1.37 8.36
CA VAL A 111 7.66 -2.42 9.07
C VAL A 111 8.64 -3.13 8.13
N ASP A 112 8.23 -3.42 6.91
CA ASP A 112 9.11 -4.06 5.91
C ASP A 112 10.31 -3.15 5.57
N TRP A 113 10.12 -1.83 5.45
CA TRP A 113 11.20 -0.87 5.30
C TRP A 113 12.14 -0.85 6.50
N GLU A 114 11.61 -0.90 7.71
CA GLU A 114 12.42 -0.96 8.93
C GLU A 114 13.28 -2.23 8.97
N LEU A 115 12.69 -3.39 8.66
CA LEU A 115 13.43 -4.64 8.61
C LEU A 115 14.56 -4.61 7.59
N LEU A 116 14.29 -4.07 6.40
CA LEU A 116 15.32 -3.89 5.37
C LEU A 116 16.42 -2.97 5.85
N ALA A 117 16.08 -1.81 6.43
CA ALA A 117 17.04 -0.84 6.93
C ALA A 117 17.95 -1.43 8.02
N GLN A 118 17.39 -2.13 9.00
CA GLN A 118 18.15 -2.76 10.08
C GLN A 118 19.07 -3.87 9.55
N GLY A 119 18.56 -4.69 8.62
CA GLY A 119 19.37 -5.72 7.96
C GLY A 119 20.50 -5.15 7.12
N ALA A 120 20.23 -4.10 6.34
CA ALA A 120 21.22 -3.42 5.53
C ALA A 120 22.31 -2.75 6.39
N GLN A 121 21.91 -2.11 7.48
CA GLN A 121 22.86 -1.52 8.43
C GLN A 121 23.78 -2.57 9.04
N ALA A 122 23.23 -3.69 9.49
CA ALA A 122 24.03 -4.79 10.06
C ALA A 122 24.98 -5.42 9.03
N ALA A 123 24.56 -5.52 7.79
CA ALA A 123 25.37 -6.03 6.68
C ALA A 123 26.35 -4.98 6.09
N ARG A 124 26.30 -3.74 6.55
CA ARG A 124 27.03 -2.60 5.99
C ARG A 124 26.74 -2.36 4.50
N ASP A 125 25.51 -2.66 4.10
CA ASP A 125 25.03 -2.40 2.74
C ASP A 125 24.49 -0.98 2.67
N THR A 126 25.33 -0.05 2.25
CA THR A 126 25.03 1.38 2.20
C THR A 126 23.94 1.71 1.17
N ASP A 127 23.88 0.99 0.07
CA ASP A 127 22.93 1.24 -1.02
C ASP A 127 21.49 0.89 -0.57
N LEU A 128 21.31 -0.25 0.06
CA LEU A 128 20.00 -0.65 0.61
C LEU A 128 19.59 0.23 1.78
N LEU A 129 20.54 0.63 2.62
CA LEU A 129 20.24 1.56 3.72
C LEU A 129 19.78 2.93 3.20
N GLU A 130 20.45 3.45 2.17
CA GLU A 130 20.06 4.71 1.53
C GLU A 130 18.68 4.60 0.89
N LEU A 131 18.39 3.52 0.19
CA LEU A 131 17.07 3.26 -0.39
C LEU A 131 15.97 3.32 0.68
N ALA A 132 16.14 2.62 1.79
CA ALA A 132 15.18 2.64 2.89
C ALA A 132 15.04 4.04 3.50
N THR A 133 16.13 4.76 3.70
CA THR A 133 16.15 6.12 4.25
C THR A 133 15.38 7.10 3.36
N GLN A 134 15.38 6.91 2.05
CA GLN A 134 14.67 7.78 1.11
C GLN A 134 13.19 7.40 0.94
N CYS A 135 12.85 6.11 0.95
CA CYS A 135 11.49 5.64 0.67
C CYS A 135 10.60 5.54 1.92
N HIS A 136 11.14 5.11 3.05
CA HIS A 136 10.37 4.91 4.28
C HIS A 136 9.61 6.15 4.75
N PRO A 137 10.17 7.38 4.73
CA PRO A 137 9.44 8.58 5.10
C PRO A 137 8.18 8.83 4.27
N GLU A 138 8.19 8.47 2.99
CA GLU A 138 7.01 8.59 2.13
C GLU A 138 5.92 7.58 2.52
N THR A 139 6.29 6.37 2.91
CA THR A 139 5.34 5.39 3.45
C THR A 139 4.70 5.88 4.75
N LEU A 140 5.46 6.52 5.62
CA LEU A 140 4.93 7.15 6.83
C LEU A 140 3.92 8.26 6.51
N ARG A 141 4.15 9.04 5.47
CA ARG A 141 3.20 10.05 4.99
C ARG A 141 1.93 9.43 4.40
N GLN A 142 2.04 8.29 3.72
CA GLN A 142 0.87 7.53 3.27
C GLN A 142 0.00 7.07 4.44
N MET A 143 0.63 6.59 5.52
CA MET A 143 -0.07 6.25 6.77
C MET A 143 -0.77 7.47 7.38
N GLU A 144 -0.04 8.56 7.52
CA GLU A 144 -0.54 9.80 8.12
C GLU A 144 -1.74 10.34 7.36
N TRP A 145 -1.69 10.35 6.02
CA TRP A 145 -2.81 10.77 5.20
C TRP A 145 -4.06 9.93 5.47
N ALA A 146 -3.94 8.60 5.44
CA ALA A 146 -5.09 7.71 5.69
C ALA A 146 -5.67 7.91 7.11
N ASN A 147 -4.81 8.06 8.11
CA ASN A 147 -5.23 8.30 9.48
C ASN A 147 -5.92 9.66 9.65
N THR A 148 -5.42 10.70 9.00
CA THR A 148 -6.05 12.04 9.01
C THR A 148 -7.43 11.98 8.37
N MET A 149 -7.57 11.35 7.21
CA MET A 149 -8.85 11.17 6.54
C MET A 149 -9.86 10.39 7.40
N LEU A 150 -9.41 9.34 8.09
CA LEU A 150 -10.25 8.60 9.04
C LEU A 150 -10.78 9.49 10.15
N LYS A 151 -9.92 10.32 10.73
CA LYS A 151 -10.30 11.24 11.82
C LYS A 151 -11.26 12.32 11.36
N GLU A 152 -11.10 12.82 10.15
CA GLU A 152 -11.97 13.87 9.60
C GLU A 152 -13.34 13.33 9.20
N LEU A 153 -13.39 12.15 8.61
CA LEU A 153 -14.64 11.59 8.06
C LEU A 153 -15.46 10.79 9.09
N ALA A 154 -14.81 10.12 10.03
CA ALA A 154 -15.51 9.26 10.98
C ALA A 154 -16.61 9.96 11.77
N PRO A 155 -16.43 11.18 12.31
CA PRO A 155 -17.51 11.86 13.04
C PRO A 155 -18.74 12.09 12.18
N GLN A 156 -18.57 12.50 10.93
CA GLN A 156 -19.68 12.77 10.01
C GLN A 156 -20.41 11.48 9.61
N VAL A 157 -19.64 10.45 9.25
CA VAL A 157 -20.20 9.18 8.77
C VAL A 157 -20.89 8.39 9.88
N LEU A 158 -20.33 8.38 11.10
CA LEU A 158 -20.82 7.54 12.19
C LEU A 158 -21.96 8.17 12.99
N THR A 159 -22.24 9.45 12.78
CA THR A 159 -23.31 10.17 13.49
C THR A 159 -24.45 10.64 12.57
N SER A 160 -24.39 10.35 11.29
CA SER A 160 -25.45 10.66 10.32
C SER A 160 -26.56 9.63 10.28
#